data_2d8f912570f6dd2df9b35e7a43ddfdcf
#
_entry.id   2d8f912570f6dd2df9b35e7a43ddfdcf
#
_cell.length_a   1.000
_cell.length_b   1.000
_cell.length_c   1.000
_cell.angle_alpha   90.00
_cell.angle_beta   90.00
_cell.angle_gamma   90.00
#
_symmetry.space_group_name_H-M   'P 1'
#
loop_
_entity.id
_entity.type
_entity.pdbx_description
1 polymer ?
#
loop_
_entity_poly.entity_id
_entity_poly.type
_entity_poly.pdbx_seq_one_letter_code
_entity_poly.pdbx_strand_id
1 'polypeptide(L)'
;MSLINTIWDNIQRTIPAINTSNAGILRKIAEVVGTVLDIVRLEILRSEETIAAAAKIARVTSEAWYVEKAYAYQQGDQVVVVNEATQELGYATIDATKQIIKQASIGATEEGLYYINVATSDANNNVVSLTQDQLNAFGAYYRNFWGVGAQIQAASNPPAVLSASKLYIRFDKAYNLDTIKNSIYTGLHDLQMQRRTTNILYINDIESYISGLNGIKDVYFSEVKVSQDGSITTPQDGKIVLNPGYFNFDPNLYDFTKNITIFEAI
;
A
#
# COMPACT_ATOMS: atom_id res chain seq x y z
N MET A 1 21.13 3.99 -31.94
CA MET A 1 20.86 3.61 -33.35
C MET A 1 19.58 4.32 -33.74
N SER A 2 19.55 5.08 -34.84
CA SER A 2 18.35 5.84 -35.23
C SER A 2 17.24 4.88 -35.67
N LEU A 3 15.99 5.18 -35.33
CA LEU A 3 14.82 4.41 -35.74
C LEU A 3 14.75 4.20 -37.24
N ILE A 4 15.22 5.22 -38.02
CA ILE A 4 15.34 5.18 -39.47
C ILE A 4 16.22 4.02 -39.94
N ASN A 5 17.37 3.81 -39.29
CA ASN A 5 18.28 2.71 -39.64
C ASN A 5 17.64 1.35 -39.31
N THR A 6 16.94 1.24 -38.22
CA THR A 6 16.23 0.01 -37.84
C THR A 6 15.13 -0.35 -38.84
N ILE A 7 14.35 0.66 -39.27
CA ILE A 7 13.31 0.48 -40.30
C ILE A 7 13.93 0.08 -41.62
N TRP A 8 15.02 0.74 -42.01
CA TRP A 8 15.73 0.42 -43.26
C TRP A 8 16.30 -1.00 -43.26
N ASP A 9 16.94 -1.42 -42.20
CA ASP A 9 17.47 -2.78 -42.04
C ASP A 9 16.36 -3.85 -42.12
N ASN A 10 15.19 -3.56 -41.50
CA ASN A 10 14.03 -4.45 -41.60
C ASN A 10 13.47 -4.55 -43.01
N ILE A 11 13.38 -3.43 -43.74
CA ILE A 11 12.95 -3.41 -45.17
C ILE A 11 13.92 -4.24 -46.04
N GLN A 12 15.22 -4.05 -45.87
CA GLN A 12 16.22 -4.83 -46.63
C GLN A 12 16.18 -6.33 -46.31
N ARG A 13 15.91 -6.69 -45.06
CA ARG A 13 15.80 -8.09 -44.66
C ARG A 13 14.54 -8.77 -45.17
N THR A 14 13.43 -8.03 -45.24
CA THR A 14 12.13 -8.56 -45.66
C THR A 14 11.97 -8.64 -47.17
N ILE A 15 12.67 -7.76 -47.92
CA ILE A 15 12.58 -7.68 -49.36
C ILE A 15 14.00 -7.71 -49.97
N PRO A 16 14.64 -8.89 -50.00
CA PRO A 16 16.04 -9.00 -50.45
C PRO A 16 16.27 -8.70 -51.95
N ALA A 17 15.20 -8.64 -52.74
CA ALA A 17 15.27 -8.37 -54.21
C ALA A 17 14.94 -6.92 -54.60
N ILE A 18 15.20 -5.92 -53.73
CA ILE A 18 14.97 -4.52 -54.04
C ILE A 18 15.95 -4.11 -55.14
N ASN A 19 15.43 -3.81 -56.35
CA ASN A 19 16.20 -3.24 -57.45
C ASN A 19 16.77 -1.87 -57.02
N THR A 20 18.04 -1.63 -57.31
CA THR A 20 18.77 -0.40 -56.92
C THR A 20 18.09 0.90 -57.40
N SER A 21 17.28 0.86 -58.48
CA SER A 21 16.47 2.01 -58.93
C SER A 21 15.33 2.38 -57.94
N ASN A 22 14.80 1.43 -57.22
CA ASN A 22 13.74 1.65 -56.23
C ASN A 22 14.29 1.90 -54.81
N ALA A 23 15.57 1.60 -54.57
CA ALA A 23 16.20 1.76 -53.27
C ALA A 23 16.14 3.22 -52.77
N GLY A 24 16.25 4.20 -53.63
CA GLY A 24 16.16 5.61 -53.30
C GLY A 24 14.77 6.05 -52.81
N ILE A 25 13.72 5.52 -53.47
CA ILE A 25 12.33 5.81 -53.09
C ILE A 25 11.99 5.16 -51.74
N LEU A 26 12.37 3.90 -51.59
CA LEU A 26 12.13 3.16 -50.35
C LEU A 26 12.88 3.76 -49.15
N ARG A 27 14.10 4.27 -49.40
CA ARG A 27 14.86 4.99 -48.37
C ARG A 27 14.17 6.27 -47.93
N LYS A 28 13.64 7.07 -48.89
CA LYS A 28 12.86 8.27 -48.54
C LYS A 28 11.58 7.95 -47.82
N ILE A 29 10.88 6.86 -48.15
CA ILE A 29 9.71 6.38 -47.38
C ILE A 29 10.13 6.00 -45.98
N ALA A 30 11.23 5.27 -45.78
CA ALA A 30 11.74 4.91 -44.45
C ALA A 30 12.12 6.14 -43.62
N GLU A 31 12.71 7.18 -44.24
CA GLU A 31 13.04 8.46 -43.59
C GLU A 31 11.76 9.20 -43.14
N VAL A 32 10.74 9.30 -44.00
CA VAL A 32 9.45 9.94 -43.63
C VAL A 32 8.74 9.16 -42.53
N VAL A 33 8.64 7.84 -42.67
CA VAL A 33 8.00 6.97 -41.63
C VAL A 33 8.76 7.06 -40.31
N GLY A 34 10.10 7.04 -40.35
CA GLY A 34 10.94 7.20 -39.16
C GLY A 34 10.69 8.54 -38.46
N THR A 35 10.64 9.64 -39.24
CA THR A 35 10.35 10.98 -38.67
C THR A 35 8.96 11.06 -38.07
N VAL A 36 7.94 10.49 -38.71
CA VAL A 36 6.57 10.45 -38.17
C VAL A 36 6.51 9.64 -36.88
N LEU A 37 7.18 8.49 -36.87
CA LEU A 37 7.24 7.65 -35.65
C LEU A 37 7.97 8.34 -34.47
N ASP A 38 9.04 9.09 -34.75
CA ASP A 38 9.75 9.88 -33.74
C ASP A 38 8.85 11.01 -33.19
N ILE A 39 8.09 11.69 -34.05
CA ILE A 39 7.11 12.71 -33.63
C ILE A 39 6.03 12.07 -32.76
N VAL A 40 5.44 10.96 -33.18
CA VAL A 40 4.42 10.23 -32.39
C VAL A 40 4.97 9.79 -31.05
N ARG A 41 6.20 9.27 -31.03
CA ARG A 41 6.86 8.89 -29.77
C ARG A 41 7.05 10.06 -28.82
N LEU A 42 7.49 11.21 -29.34
CA LEU A 42 7.65 12.42 -28.52
C LEU A 42 6.30 12.92 -27.99
N GLU A 43 5.24 12.82 -28.77
CA GLU A 43 3.89 13.23 -28.35
C GLU A 43 3.32 12.28 -27.28
N ILE A 44 3.57 10.98 -27.42
CA ILE A 44 3.22 9.99 -26.36
C ILE A 44 3.95 10.33 -25.06
N LEU A 45 5.26 10.57 -25.10
CA LEU A 45 6.03 10.93 -23.90
C LEU A 45 5.52 12.22 -23.24
N ARG A 46 5.20 13.25 -24.03
CA ARG A 46 4.59 14.49 -23.51
C ARG A 46 3.22 14.26 -22.91
N SER A 47 2.41 13.40 -23.53
CA SER A 47 1.10 13.02 -23.03
C SER A 47 1.22 12.27 -21.71
N GLU A 48 2.17 11.32 -21.59
CA GLU A 48 2.46 10.60 -20.34
C GLU A 48 2.89 11.56 -19.22
N GLU A 49 3.79 12.52 -19.49
CA GLU A 49 4.19 13.54 -18.52
C GLU A 49 3.01 14.42 -18.08
N THR A 50 2.16 14.82 -19.03
CA THR A 50 0.98 15.65 -18.76
C THR A 50 -0.05 14.88 -17.94
N ILE A 51 -0.30 13.61 -18.26
CA ILE A 51 -1.20 12.73 -17.50
C ILE A 51 -0.64 12.50 -16.09
N ALA A 52 0.65 12.24 -15.95
CA ALA A 52 1.30 12.05 -14.65
C ALA A 52 1.20 13.32 -13.79
N ALA A 53 1.41 14.50 -14.38
CA ALA A 53 1.25 15.78 -13.69
C ALA A 53 -0.20 16.04 -13.27
N ALA A 54 -1.17 15.78 -14.15
CA ALA A 54 -2.59 15.91 -13.86
C ALA A 54 -3.04 14.90 -12.80
N ALA A 55 -2.57 13.66 -12.85
CA ALA A 55 -2.83 12.64 -11.84
C ALA A 55 -2.24 13.02 -10.48
N LYS A 56 -1.05 13.61 -10.44
CA LYS A 56 -0.43 14.13 -9.21
C LYS A 56 -1.28 15.23 -8.58
N ILE A 57 -1.81 16.16 -9.38
CA ILE A 57 -2.68 17.25 -8.92
C ILE A 57 -4.03 16.70 -8.45
N ALA A 58 -4.65 15.80 -9.20
CA ALA A 58 -5.92 15.17 -8.85
C ALA A 58 -5.82 14.29 -7.59
N ARG A 59 -4.62 13.80 -7.27
CA ARG A 59 -4.35 13.00 -6.07
C ARG A 59 -4.24 13.84 -4.80
N VAL A 60 -3.92 15.14 -4.93
CA VAL A 60 -3.88 16.06 -3.80
C VAL A 60 -5.28 16.17 -3.19
N THR A 61 -5.38 15.99 -1.86
CA THR A 61 -6.64 15.92 -1.10
C THR A 61 -7.44 14.62 -1.21
N SER A 62 -6.92 13.58 -1.87
CA SER A 62 -7.51 12.23 -1.77
C SER A 62 -7.20 11.59 -0.40
N GLU A 63 -8.03 10.62 0.03
CA GLU A 63 -7.77 9.85 1.24
C GLU A 63 -6.36 9.22 1.25
N ALA A 64 -5.95 8.63 0.14
CA ALA A 64 -4.63 8.05 -0.02
C ALA A 64 -3.50 9.07 0.14
N TRP A 65 -3.68 10.28 -0.38
CA TRP A 65 -2.71 11.37 -0.22
C TRP A 65 -2.57 11.80 1.24
N TYR A 66 -3.68 11.93 1.96
CA TYR A 66 -3.65 12.27 3.38
C TYR A 66 -2.97 11.19 4.21
N VAL A 67 -3.23 9.91 3.92
CA VAL A 67 -2.57 8.79 4.58
C VAL A 67 -1.07 8.75 4.27
N GLU A 68 -0.65 9.03 3.03
CA GLU A 68 0.77 9.15 2.68
C GLU A 68 1.48 10.27 3.45
N LYS A 69 0.81 11.43 3.62
CA LYS A 69 1.36 12.52 4.43
C LYS A 69 1.48 12.13 5.90
N ALA A 70 0.59 11.29 6.44
CA ALA A 70 0.74 10.76 7.79
C ALA A 70 1.98 9.85 7.91
N TYR A 71 2.20 8.93 6.99
CA TYR A 71 3.41 8.08 7.00
C TYR A 71 4.71 8.86 6.79
N ALA A 72 4.66 10.01 6.13
CA ALA A 72 5.82 10.85 5.93
C ALA A 72 6.24 11.65 7.17
N TYR A 73 5.42 11.67 8.23
CA TYR A 73 5.73 12.42 9.46
C TYR A 73 7.05 11.98 10.10
N GLN A 74 7.92 12.94 10.37
CA GLN A 74 9.19 12.76 11.11
C GLN A 74 9.12 13.50 12.45
N GLN A 75 9.25 12.75 13.53
CA GLN A 75 9.16 13.31 14.88
C GLN A 75 10.35 14.23 15.17
N GLY A 76 10.06 15.46 15.59
CA GLY A 76 11.07 16.46 15.98
C GLY A 76 11.61 17.30 14.82
N ASP A 77 11.29 17.00 13.57
CA ASP A 77 11.72 17.78 12.43
C ASP A 77 10.67 18.80 11.99
N GLN A 78 11.15 19.89 11.40
CA GLN A 78 10.27 20.95 10.88
C GLN A 78 9.98 20.72 9.39
N VAL A 79 8.74 21.00 9.02
CA VAL A 79 8.30 21.00 7.61
C VAL A 79 8.84 22.24 6.91
N VAL A 80 9.37 22.04 5.72
CA VAL A 80 9.90 23.11 4.85
C VAL A 80 9.29 22.98 3.45
N VAL A 81 9.38 24.03 2.66
CA VAL A 81 9.06 23.96 1.22
C VAL A 81 10.21 23.21 0.53
N VAL A 82 9.92 22.01 0.02
CA VAL A 82 10.91 21.16 -0.68
C VAL A 82 10.91 21.39 -2.18
N ASN A 83 9.85 22.00 -2.72
CA ASN A 83 9.74 22.39 -4.12
C ASN A 83 9.08 23.77 -4.22
N GLU A 84 9.87 24.78 -4.56
CA GLU A 84 9.39 26.16 -4.66
C GLU A 84 8.39 26.37 -5.81
N ALA A 85 8.53 25.64 -6.91
CA ALA A 85 7.66 25.78 -8.07
C ALA A 85 6.23 25.25 -7.80
N THR A 86 6.11 24.20 -6.99
CA THR A 86 4.83 23.59 -6.63
C THR A 86 4.37 23.94 -5.22
N GLN A 87 5.19 24.66 -4.45
CA GLN A 87 4.98 24.94 -3.01
C GLN A 87 4.76 23.67 -2.19
N GLU A 88 5.42 22.58 -2.60
CA GLU A 88 5.28 21.29 -1.94
C GLU A 88 5.99 21.32 -0.58
N LEU A 89 5.22 20.92 0.47
CA LEU A 89 5.71 20.82 1.83
C LEU A 89 6.25 19.41 2.12
N GLY A 90 7.38 19.36 2.81
CA GLY A 90 8.04 18.10 3.18
C GLY A 90 9.19 18.34 4.16
N TYR A 91 10.12 17.40 4.21
CA TYR A 91 11.34 17.52 5.02
C TYR A 91 12.56 17.71 4.14
N ALA A 92 13.50 18.55 4.57
CA ALA A 92 14.76 18.77 3.84
C ALA A 92 15.58 17.49 3.70
N THR A 93 15.52 16.60 4.69
CA THR A 93 16.14 15.28 4.70
C THR A 93 15.13 14.26 5.21
N ILE A 94 15.05 13.12 4.53
CA ILE A 94 14.18 12.03 4.97
C ILE A 94 14.98 11.11 5.88
N ASP A 95 14.53 10.98 7.13
CA ASP A 95 15.08 10.08 8.14
C ASP A 95 14.03 9.04 8.56
N ALA A 96 14.20 7.83 8.07
CA ALA A 96 13.27 6.73 8.35
C ALA A 96 13.19 6.37 9.84
N THR A 97 14.22 6.67 10.64
CA THR A 97 14.22 6.38 12.08
C THR A 97 13.30 7.30 12.86
N LYS A 98 13.03 8.50 12.32
CA LYS A 98 12.10 9.47 12.89
C LYS A 98 10.66 9.28 12.39
N GLN A 99 10.43 8.44 11.39
CA GLN A 99 9.09 8.11 10.88
C GLN A 99 8.40 7.13 11.83
N ILE A 100 7.79 7.69 12.87
CA ILE A 100 7.17 6.92 13.96
C ILE A 100 5.80 6.36 13.61
N ILE A 101 5.11 6.91 12.60
CA ILE A 101 3.79 6.45 12.19
C ILE A 101 3.96 5.14 11.39
N LYS A 102 3.41 4.06 11.93
CA LYS A 102 3.45 2.72 11.32
C LYS A 102 2.10 2.30 10.75
N GLN A 103 1.01 2.84 11.29
CA GLN A 103 -0.33 2.66 10.76
C GLN A 103 -1.04 3.99 10.68
N ALA A 104 -1.77 4.20 9.59
CA ALA A 104 -2.61 5.37 9.38
C ALA A 104 -3.84 4.99 8.56
N SER A 105 -5.00 5.49 8.94
CA SER A 105 -6.24 5.37 8.17
C SER A 105 -7.06 6.64 8.29
N ILE A 106 -7.78 6.98 7.24
CA ILE A 106 -8.72 8.10 7.25
C ILE A 106 -10.14 7.54 7.34
N GLY A 107 -10.98 8.24 8.05
CA GLY A 107 -12.41 7.95 8.14
C GLY A 107 -13.22 9.23 8.24
N ALA A 108 -14.54 9.09 8.12
CA ALA A 108 -15.48 10.18 8.34
C ALA A 108 -16.50 9.78 9.41
N THR A 109 -16.92 10.74 10.22
CA THR A 109 -18.06 10.57 11.14
C THR A 109 -19.37 10.63 10.33
N GLU A 110 -20.48 10.21 10.95
CA GLU A 110 -21.81 10.35 10.37
C GLU A 110 -22.18 11.80 10.07
N GLU A 111 -21.59 12.74 10.79
CA GLU A 111 -21.76 14.20 10.60
C GLU A 111 -20.88 14.76 9.48
N GLY A 112 -20.07 13.93 8.81
CA GLY A 112 -19.20 14.31 7.70
C GLY A 112 -17.89 14.96 8.15
N LEU A 113 -17.49 14.86 9.42
CA LEU A 113 -16.18 15.29 9.89
C LEU A 113 -15.15 14.22 9.57
N TYR A 114 -14.03 14.61 8.98
CA TYR A 114 -12.93 13.72 8.71
C TYR A 114 -11.98 13.58 9.90
N TYR A 115 -11.49 12.38 10.10
CA TYR A 115 -10.44 12.11 11.07
C TYR A 115 -9.37 11.21 10.47
N ILE A 116 -8.14 11.38 10.94
CA ILE A 116 -7.04 10.47 10.64
C ILE A 116 -6.63 9.76 11.91
N ASN A 117 -6.75 8.45 11.91
CA ASN A 117 -6.24 7.60 12.96
C ASN A 117 -4.80 7.21 12.66
N VAL A 118 -3.92 7.36 13.62
CA VAL A 118 -2.50 7.04 13.50
C VAL A 118 -2.02 6.21 14.67
N ALA A 119 -1.09 5.30 14.39
CA ALA A 119 -0.47 4.46 15.40
C ALA A 119 1.01 4.25 15.11
N THR A 120 1.74 3.92 16.15
CA THR A 120 3.14 3.48 16.09
C THR A 120 3.24 1.98 16.35
N SER A 121 4.45 1.45 16.49
CA SER A 121 4.69 0.08 16.94
C SER A 121 5.55 0.06 18.20
N ASP A 122 5.33 -0.96 19.04
CA ASP A 122 6.23 -1.28 20.15
C ASP A 122 7.47 -2.08 19.67
N ALA A 123 8.33 -2.45 20.62
CA ALA A 123 9.53 -3.24 20.35
C ALA A 123 9.23 -4.67 19.83
N ASN A 124 8.01 -5.16 20.01
CA ASN A 124 7.55 -6.47 19.55
C ASN A 124 6.79 -6.39 18.22
N ASN A 125 6.81 -5.23 17.55
CA ASN A 125 6.02 -4.95 16.34
C ASN A 125 4.49 -5.06 16.52
N ASN A 126 3.98 -4.87 17.74
CA ASN A 126 2.56 -4.68 17.91
C ASN A 126 2.18 -3.22 17.66
N VAL A 127 1.03 -3.01 17.03
CA VAL A 127 0.48 -1.68 16.82
C VAL A 127 0.04 -1.11 18.17
N VAL A 128 0.49 0.09 18.48
CA VAL A 128 0.15 0.79 19.74
C VAL A 128 -0.18 2.25 19.46
N SER A 129 -1.01 2.84 20.33
CA SER A 129 -1.35 4.27 20.25
C SER A 129 -0.11 5.14 20.44
N LEU A 130 -0.11 6.32 19.84
CA LEU A 130 0.84 7.38 20.18
C LEU A 130 0.63 7.88 21.60
N THR A 131 1.68 8.38 22.22
CA THR A 131 1.54 9.19 23.43
C THR A 131 0.85 10.51 23.10
N GLN A 132 0.28 11.17 24.10
CA GLN A 132 -0.40 12.46 23.89
C GLN A 132 0.54 13.52 23.29
N ASP A 133 1.81 13.55 23.69
CA ASP A 133 2.80 14.49 23.14
C ASP A 133 3.11 14.20 21.68
N GLN A 134 3.24 12.91 21.33
CA GLN A 134 3.43 12.50 19.94
C GLN A 134 2.21 12.84 19.08
N LEU A 135 1.00 12.62 19.59
CA LEU A 135 -0.24 12.96 18.90
C LEU A 135 -0.38 14.47 18.69
N ASN A 136 -0.05 15.28 19.70
CA ASN A 136 -0.06 16.74 19.61
C ASN A 136 0.95 17.23 18.55
N ALA A 137 2.17 16.69 18.56
CA ALA A 137 3.20 17.03 17.57
C ALA A 137 2.79 16.60 16.15
N PHE A 138 2.23 15.40 15.99
CA PHE A 138 1.66 14.94 14.73
C PHE A 138 0.52 15.85 14.27
N GLY A 139 -0.40 16.20 15.13
CA GLY A 139 -1.52 17.10 14.81
C GLY A 139 -1.04 18.48 14.35
N ALA A 140 0.01 19.02 14.95
CA ALA A 140 0.62 20.28 14.52
C ALA A 140 1.24 20.18 13.11
N TYR A 141 1.96 19.09 12.84
CA TYR A 141 2.49 18.77 11.52
C TYR A 141 1.37 18.63 10.48
N TYR A 142 0.33 17.87 10.81
CA TYR A 142 -0.71 17.49 9.86
C TYR A 142 -1.58 18.66 9.41
N ARG A 143 -1.72 19.70 10.24
CA ARG A 143 -2.43 20.95 9.89
C ARG A 143 -1.83 21.66 8.67
N ASN A 144 -0.55 21.48 8.38
CA ASN A 144 0.09 22.07 7.21
C ASN A 144 -0.47 21.53 5.87
N PHE A 145 -1.17 20.41 5.92
CA PHE A 145 -1.70 19.73 4.73
C PHE A 145 -3.23 19.88 4.59
N TRP A 146 -3.88 20.63 5.49
CA TRP A 146 -5.32 20.84 5.39
C TRP A 146 -5.66 21.64 4.13
N GLY A 147 -6.61 21.13 3.34
CA GLY A 147 -7.22 21.89 2.25
C GLY A 147 -8.17 22.98 2.77
N VAL A 148 -8.51 23.91 1.91
CA VAL A 148 -9.50 24.97 2.23
C VAL A 148 -10.84 24.31 2.57
N GLY A 149 -11.33 24.55 3.79
CA GLY A 149 -12.60 24.02 4.29
C GLY A 149 -12.55 22.59 4.85
N ALA A 150 -11.41 21.89 4.77
CA ALA A 150 -11.24 20.56 5.36
C ALA A 150 -10.58 20.69 6.74
N GLN A 151 -11.27 20.24 7.77
CA GLN A 151 -10.68 20.03 9.09
C GLN A 151 -10.58 18.53 9.33
N ILE A 152 -9.35 18.02 9.45
CA ILE A 152 -9.10 16.61 9.72
C ILE A 152 -8.55 16.49 11.13
N GLN A 153 -9.30 15.85 12.01
CA GLN A 153 -8.85 15.62 13.38
C GLN A 153 -7.88 14.44 13.42
N ALA A 154 -6.75 14.62 14.12
CA ALA A 154 -5.83 13.51 14.39
C ALA A 154 -6.28 12.77 15.65
N ALA A 155 -6.36 11.46 15.55
CA ALA A 155 -6.68 10.56 16.67
C ALA A 155 -5.68 9.41 16.73
N SER A 156 -5.47 8.86 17.92
CA SER A 156 -4.67 7.66 18.13
C SER A 156 -5.32 6.83 19.23
N ASN A 157 -6.18 5.92 18.81
CA ASN A 157 -6.94 5.05 19.70
C ASN A 157 -6.20 3.71 19.88
N PRO A 158 -6.50 2.94 20.93
CA PRO A 158 -6.02 1.57 21.05
C PRO A 158 -6.40 0.75 19.81
N PRO A 159 -5.51 -0.14 19.31
CA PRO A 159 -5.80 -0.98 18.17
C PRO A 159 -6.99 -1.90 18.44
N ALA A 160 -7.78 -2.19 17.42
CA ALA A 160 -8.75 -3.27 17.51
C ALA A 160 -8.02 -4.61 17.73
N VAL A 161 -8.60 -5.52 18.50
CA VAL A 161 -8.04 -6.86 18.71
C VAL A 161 -8.87 -7.88 17.95
N LEU A 162 -8.23 -8.53 16.99
CA LEU A 162 -8.84 -9.57 16.16
C LEU A 162 -8.57 -10.94 16.79
N SER A 163 -9.62 -11.63 17.16
CA SER A 163 -9.57 -12.99 17.68
C SER A 163 -10.41 -13.93 16.83
N ALA A 164 -10.08 -15.23 16.87
CA ALA A 164 -10.90 -16.29 16.30
C ALA A 164 -10.94 -17.46 17.26
N SER A 165 -12.06 -18.18 17.29
CA SER A 165 -12.19 -19.36 18.15
C SER A 165 -11.28 -20.47 17.69
N LYS A 166 -11.10 -20.61 16.37
CA LYS A 166 -10.17 -21.58 15.76
C LYS A 166 -9.64 -21.04 14.44
N LEU A 167 -8.39 -21.34 14.19
CA LEU A 167 -7.71 -21.18 12.92
C LEU A 167 -7.34 -22.57 12.39
N TYR A 168 -7.95 -22.95 11.28
CA TYR A 168 -7.66 -24.21 10.60
C TYR A 168 -6.67 -23.97 9.48
N ILE A 169 -5.59 -24.74 9.46
CA ILE A 169 -4.56 -24.61 8.44
C ILE A 169 -4.25 -25.99 7.87
N ARG A 170 -4.30 -26.09 6.54
CA ARG A 170 -3.82 -27.25 5.80
C ARG A 170 -2.47 -26.89 5.17
N PHE A 171 -1.46 -27.72 5.39
CA PHE A 171 -0.10 -27.49 4.89
C PHE A 171 0.42 -28.67 4.07
N ASP A 172 1.44 -28.42 3.25
CA ASP A 172 2.10 -29.42 2.43
C ASP A 172 3.07 -30.23 3.30
N LYS A 173 2.90 -31.56 3.29
CA LYS A 173 3.74 -32.50 4.05
C LYS A 173 5.23 -32.48 3.70
N ALA A 174 5.62 -31.83 2.61
CA ALA A 174 7.02 -31.62 2.28
C ALA A 174 7.71 -30.63 3.22
N TYR A 175 6.95 -29.86 4.02
CA TYR A 175 7.46 -28.86 4.95
C TYR A 175 7.40 -29.37 6.39
N ASN A 176 8.41 -28.97 7.17
CA ASN A 176 8.42 -29.25 8.59
C ASN A 176 7.36 -28.38 9.33
N LEU A 177 6.66 -28.98 10.30
CA LEU A 177 5.61 -28.33 11.08
C LEU A 177 6.09 -27.06 11.78
N ASP A 178 7.30 -27.05 12.32
CA ASP A 178 7.83 -25.87 13.02
C ASP A 178 8.14 -24.73 12.04
N THR A 179 8.56 -25.05 10.82
CA THR A 179 8.70 -24.06 9.74
C THR A 179 7.36 -23.43 9.40
N ILE A 180 6.30 -24.24 9.30
CA ILE A 180 4.94 -23.74 9.03
C ILE A 180 4.45 -22.85 10.18
N LYS A 181 4.62 -23.23 11.44
CA LYS A 181 4.26 -22.41 12.59
C LYS A 181 4.96 -21.04 12.57
N ASN A 182 6.26 -21.04 12.31
CA ASN A 182 7.05 -19.81 12.22
C ASN A 182 6.58 -18.92 11.05
N SER A 183 6.27 -19.52 9.89
CA SER A 183 5.74 -18.78 8.74
C SER A 183 4.40 -18.14 9.06
N ILE A 184 3.51 -18.83 9.75
CA ILE A 184 2.21 -18.29 10.17
C ILE A 184 2.39 -17.15 11.17
N TYR A 185 3.24 -17.35 12.19
CA TYR A 185 3.53 -16.33 13.19
C TYR A 185 4.04 -15.05 12.54
N THR A 186 5.07 -15.16 11.71
CA THR A 186 5.64 -14.03 10.97
C THR A 186 4.60 -13.41 10.04
N GLY A 187 3.86 -14.23 9.30
CA GLY A 187 2.84 -13.75 8.36
C GLY A 187 1.70 -12.98 9.03
N LEU A 188 1.22 -13.42 10.20
CA LEU A 188 0.22 -12.67 10.97
C LEU A 188 0.77 -11.32 11.45
N HIS A 189 2.02 -11.28 11.93
CA HIS A 189 2.67 -10.03 12.31
C HIS A 189 2.87 -9.09 11.11
N ASP A 190 3.33 -9.60 9.99
CA ASP A 190 3.51 -8.82 8.77
C ASP A 190 2.18 -8.25 8.28
N LEU A 191 1.11 -9.03 8.36
CA LEU A 191 -0.23 -8.60 7.96
C LEU A 191 -0.76 -7.47 8.84
N GLN A 192 -0.58 -7.54 10.16
CA GLN A 192 -1.00 -6.45 11.06
C GLN A 192 -0.20 -5.16 10.85
N MET A 193 1.05 -5.27 10.39
CA MET A 193 1.92 -4.13 10.09
C MET A 193 1.77 -3.61 8.66
N GLN A 194 0.97 -4.27 7.83
CA GLN A 194 0.72 -3.85 6.45
C GLN A 194 0.03 -2.49 6.41
N ARG A 195 0.57 -1.56 5.62
CA ARG A 195 -0.03 -0.22 5.44
C ARG A 195 -1.41 -0.32 4.80
N ARG A 196 -2.39 0.34 5.40
CA ARG A 196 -3.77 0.39 4.93
C ARG A 196 -4.17 1.84 4.70
N THR A 197 -5.07 2.06 3.77
CA THR A 197 -5.64 3.38 3.50
C THR A 197 -7.07 3.47 4.03
N THR A 198 -7.73 2.32 4.25
CA THR A 198 -9.11 2.24 4.72
C THR A 198 -9.18 1.54 6.07
N ASN A 199 -10.26 1.79 6.78
CA ASN A 199 -10.59 1.12 8.03
C ASN A 199 -11.38 -0.19 7.84
N ILE A 200 -11.41 -0.71 6.62
CA ILE A 200 -12.12 -1.95 6.29
C ILE A 200 -11.10 -3.09 6.10
N LEU A 201 -11.40 -4.23 6.71
CA LEU A 201 -10.65 -5.46 6.59
C LEU A 201 -11.61 -6.59 6.23
N TYR A 202 -11.28 -7.40 5.23
CA TYR A 202 -12.05 -8.60 4.91
C TYR A 202 -11.35 -9.85 5.45
N ILE A 203 -12.13 -10.80 5.97
CA ILE A 203 -11.58 -12.09 6.44
C ILE A 203 -10.89 -12.82 5.30
N ASN A 204 -11.47 -12.79 4.10
CA ASN A 204 -10.89 -13.41 2.92
C ASN A 204 -9.51 -12.84 2.55
N ASP A 205 -9.26 -11.56 2.84
CA ASP A 205 -7.93 -10.96 2.60
C ASP A 205 -6.90 -11.55 3.56
N ILE A 206 -7.30 -11.79 4.83
CA ILE A 206 -6.45 -12.44 5.84
C ILE A 206 -6.17 -13.89 5.42
N GLU A 207 -7.21 -14.65 5.05
CA GLU A 207 -7.10 -16.04 4.63
C GLU A 207 -6.24 -16.17 3.36
N SER A 208 -6.45 -15.29 2.38
CA SER A 208 -5.68 -15.25 1.14
C SER A 208 -4.20 -14.92 1.39
N TYR A 209 -3.94 -13.98 2.28
CA TYR A 209 -2.56 -13.63 2.64
C TYR A 209 -1.82 -14.81 3.28
N ILE A 210 -2.44 -15.48 4.25
CA ILE A 210 -1.84 -16.62 4.94
C ILE A 210 -1.71 -17.82 3.98
N SER A 211 -2.71 -18.07 3.12
CA SER A 211 -2.64 -19.13 2.09
C SER A 211 -1.50 -18.90 1.08
N GLY A 212 -1.09 -17.64 0.87
CA GLY A 212 0.04 -17.28 0.03
C GLY A 212 1.41 -17.59 0.65
N LEU A 213 1.48 -17.94 1.93
CA LEU A 213 2.74 -18.29 2.59
C LEU A 213 3.25 -19.67 2.13
N ASN A 214 4.58 -19.81 2.06
CA ASN A 214 5.20 -21.04 1.59
C ASN A 214 4.79 -22.26 2.44
N GLY A 215 4.34 -23.30 1.78
CA GLY A 215 3.96 -24.56 2.40
C GLY A 215 2.52 -24.59 2.93
N ILE A 216 1.78 -23.49 2.89
CA ILE A 216 0.37 -23.48 3.26
C ILE A 216 -0.49 -23.73 2.02
N LYS A 217 -1.49 -24.60 2.15
CA LYS A 217 -2.41 -24.98 1.06
C LYS A 217 -3.78 -24.36 1.22
N ASP A 218 -4.23 -24.18 2.48
CA ASP A 218 -5.57 -23.71 2.76
C ASP A 218 -5.64 -23.18 4.20
N VAL A 219 -6.47 -22.17 4.42
CA VAL A 219 -6.67 -21.52 5.71
C VAL A 219 -8.15 -21.19 5.88
N TYR A 220 -8.65 -21.38 7.07
CA TYR A 220 -10.01 -21.00 7.43
C TYR A 220 -10.09 -20.51 8.86
N PHE A 221 -10.66 -19.30 9.05
CA PHE A 221 -10.96 -18.73 10.35
C PHE A 221 -12.38 -19.06 10.78
N SER A 222 -12.55 -19.60 11.98
CA SER A 222 -13.86 -19.86 12.59
C SER A 222 -14.17 -18.84 13.67
N GLU A 223 -15.39 -18.33 13.66
CA GLU A 223 -15.94 -17.44 14.69
C GLU A 223 -15.02 -16.24 15.00
N VAL A 224 -14.68 -15.48 13.97
CA VAL A 224 -13.89 -14.26 14.12
C VAL A 224 -14.64 -13.24 14.96
N LYS A 225 -13.95 -12.62 15.91
CA LYS A 225 -14.45 -11.54 16.77
C LYS A 225 -13.46 -10.38 16.77
N VAL A 226 -14.00 -9.19 16.87
CA VAL A 226 -13.22 -7.95 16.95
C VAL A 226 -13.59 -7.24 18.25
N SER A 227 -12.61 -7.03 19.11
CA SER A 227 -12.74 -6.22 20.31
C SER A 227 -12.19 -4.83 20.05
N GLN A 228 -13.03 -3.83 20.16
CA GLN A 228 -12.66 -2.41 19.99
C GLN A 228 -13.58 -1.52 20.79
N ASP A 229 -13.06 -0.45 21.33
CA ASP A 229 -13.82 0.55 22.12
C ASP A 229 -14.64 -0.08 23.26
N GLY A 230 -14.12 -1.16 23.89
CA GLY A 230 -14.82 -1.89 24.94
C GLY A 230 -15.99 -2.77 24.47
N SER A 231 -16.22 -2.87 23.20
CA SER A 231 -17.27 -3.70 22.59
C SER A 231 -16.66 -4.86 21.81
N ILE A 232 -17.41 -5.98 21.73
CA ILE A 232 -17.04 -7.13 20.91
C ILE A 232 -18.07 -7.25 19.78
N THR A 233 -17.58 -7.24 18.56
CA THR A 233 -18.41 -7.38 17.35
C THR A 233 -17.96 -8.59 16.55
N THR A 234 -18.88 -9.14 15.75
CA THR A 234 -18.59 -10.17 14.76
C THR A 234 -18.63 -9.57 13.36
N PRO A 235 -17.77 -10.03 12.45
CA PRO A 235 -17.83 -9.58 11.06
C PRO A 235 -19.22 -9.84 10.46
N GLN A 236 -19.71 -8.87 9.67
CA GLN A 236 -20.89 -9.04 8.86
C GLN A 236 -20.48 -9.24 7.40
N ASP A 237 -20.96 -10.30 6.78
CA ASP A 237 -20.62 -10.66 5.39
C ASP A 237 -19.09 -10.75 5.14
N GLY A 238 -18.35 -11.23 6.15
CA GLY A 238 -16.89 -11.33 6.09
C GLY A 238 -16.16 -9.98 6.18
N LYS A 239 -16.89 -8.87 6.41
CA LYS A 239 -16.36 -7.52 6.52
C LYS A 239 -16.18 -7.10 7.98
N ILE A 240 -15.02 -6.57 8.29
CA ILE A 240 -14.65 -5.99 9.58
C ILE A 240 -14.46 -4.49 9.39
N VAL A 241 -15.18 -3.68 10.18
CA VAL A 241 -14.92 -2.24 10.26
C VAL A 241 -14.06 -1.99 11.51
N LEU A 242 -12.88 -1.47 11.30
CA LEU A 242 -11.93 -1.15 12.36
C LEU A 242 -12.10 0.32 12.75
N ASN A 243 -12.71 0.60 13.90
CA ASN A 243 -12.91 1.99 14.37
C ASN A 243 -11.57 2.76 14.46
N PRO A 244 -10.49 2.19 15.02
CA PRO A 244 -9.18 2.84 15.00
C PRO A 244 -8.48 2.80 13.62
N GLY A 245 -8.99 2.01 12.66
CA GLY A 245 -8.39 1.85 11.34
C GLY A 245 -7.22 0.88 11.26
N TYR A 246 -6.83 0.28 12.39
CA TYR A 246 -5.74 -0.69 12.53
C TYR A 246 -6.07 -1.69 13.62
N PHE A 247 -5.35 -2.81 13.65
CA PHE A 247 -5.61 -3.91 14.56
C PHE A 247 -4.34 -4.65 14.97
N ASN A 248 -4.44 -5.40 16.05
CA ASN A 248 -3.54 -6.49 16.41
C ASN A 248 -4.30 -7.80 16.39
N PHE A 249 -3.61 -8.89 16.12
CA PHE A 249 -4.15 -10.21 16.42
C PHE A 249 -4.10 -10.48 17.93
N ASP A 250 -5.12 -11.16 18.44
CA ASP A 250 -5.12 -11.65 19.82
C ASP A 250 -3.90 -12.57 20.03
N PRO A 251 -3.08 -12.35 21.07
CA PRO A 251 -1.94 -13.23 21.38
C PRO A 251 -2.31 -14.72 21.48
N ASN A 252 -3.54 -15.06 21.84
CA ASN A 252 -4.01 -16.45 21.88
C ASN A 252 -4.09 -17.11 20.48
N LEU A 253 -4.18 -16.34 19.40
CA LEU A 253 -4.07 -16.89 18.04
C LEU A 253 -2.69 -17.46 17.74
N TYR A 254 -1.68 -17.07 18.50
CA TYR A 254 -0.33 -17.62 18.38
C TYR A 254 -0.11 -18.87 19.25
N ASP A 255 -1.10 -19.29 20.04
CA ASP A 255 -1.05 -20.53 20.80
C ASP A 255 -1.48 -21.70 19.92
N PHE A 256 -0.50 -22.27 19.22
CA PHE A 256 -0.68 -23.42 18.32
C PHE A 256 -1.19 -24.70 19.01
N THR A 257 -1.27 -24.70 20.35
CA THR A 257 -1.77 -25.86 21.10
C THR A 257 -3.27 -25.80 21.35
N LYS A 258 -3.86 -24.60 21.32
CA LYS A 258 -5.27 -24.38 21.70
C LYS A 258 -6.15 -23.90 20.54
N ASN A 259 -5.68 -22.93 19.78
CA ASN A 259 -6.52 -22.19 18.84
C ASN A 259 -6.19 -22.45 17.37
N ILE A 260 -5.07 -23.08 17.07
CA ILE A 260 -4.67 -23.40 15.71
C ILE A 260 -4.70 -24.93 15.53
N THR A 261 -5.51 -25.39 14.60
CA THR A 261 -5.55 -26.79 14.18
C THR A 261 -4.84 -26.90 12.83
N ILE A 262 -3.72 -27.61 12.80
CA ILE A 262 -2.91 -27.79 11.60
C ILE A 262 -3.09 -29.21 11.09
N PHE A 263 -3.41 -29.36 9.80
CA PHE A 263 -3.60 -30.63 9.13
C PHE A 263 -2.58 -30.78 8.01
N GLU A 264 -1.97 -31.97 7.90
CA GLU A 264 -1.23 -32.31 6.70
C GLU A 264 -2.19 -32.46 5.51
N ALA A 265 -1.80 -31.91 4.36
CA ALA A 265 -2.51 -32.17 3.12
C ALA A 265 -2.18 -33.61 2.65
N ILE A 266 -3.22 -34.40 2.37
CA ILE A 266 -3.12 -35.77 1.87
C ILE A 266 -2.51 -35.75 0.46
#